data_91107dc5ecd68a153c9a228fc5a33a03
#
_entry.id   91107dc5ecd68a153c9a228fc5a33a03
#
_cell.length_a   1.000
_cell.length_b   1.000
_cell.length_c   1.000
_cell.angle_alpha   90.00
_cell.angle_beta   90.00
_cell.angle_gamma   90.00
#
_symmetry.space_group_name_H-M   'P 1'
#
loop_
_entity.id
_entity.type
_entity.pdbx_description
1 polymer ?
#
loop_
_entity_poly.entity_id
_entity_poly.type
_entity_poly.pdbx_seq_one_letter_code
_entity_poly.pdbx_strand_id
1 'polypeptide(L)'
;EIYLVDMSYNPSDPEFTKFGGLELTGAFVDESNECTEKAIDILSKRIRHMNKEYNLIPKVLETFNPSKDHVYWRYHKPEKEGTLQIEYAFIRALVTDNPDVDPEYIKQLQMGDKATIERYFHGNFDYDDDDSKLMDYDSICAVFENKEIPEGEGYISVDIARFGKDATTIFVWSGWRVIHADVIDKGSTTMTAQRIVETAERYGIPSNNVIIDEDGVGGGVVDMMRT
;
A
#
# COMPACT_ATOMS: atom_id res chain seq x y z
N GLU A 1 28.00 17.66 7.99
CA GLU A 1 27.37 16.81 9.00
C GLU A 1 26.50 15.77 8.30
N ILE A 2 26.50 14.51 8.79
CA ILE A 2 25.70 13.40 8.25
C ILE A 2 24.75 12.94 9.34
N TYR A 3 23.45 12.86 9.00
CA TYR A 3 22.41 12.33 9.87
C TYR A 3 22.03 10.93 9.38
N LEU A 4 22.01 9.96 10.28
CA LEU A 4 21.43 8.63 10.03
C LEU A 4 20.04 8.61 10.66
N VAL A 5 19.03 8.38 9.86
CA VAL A 5 17.62 8.45 10.29
C VAL A 5 16.88 7.21 9.82
N ASP A 6 16.22 6.54 10.76
CA ASP A 6 15.31 5.45 10.44
C ASP A 6 14.05 6.01 9.77
N MET A 7 13.69 5.46 8.60
CA MET A 7 12.53 5.86 7.80
C MET A 7 11.36 4.88 7.89
N SER A 8 11.47 3.83 8.72
CA SER A 8 10.40 2.87 8.90
C SER A 8 9.12 3.52 9.45
N TYR A 9 7.98 3.00 9.01
CA TYR A 9 6.68 3.45 9.50
C TYR A 9 6.53 3.15 11.00
N ASN A 10 6.15 4.17 11.76
CA ASN A 10 5.84 4.04 13.17
C ASN A 10 4.38 4.46 13.41
N PRO A 11 3.54 3.56 13.93
CA PRO A 11 2.14 3.89 14.25
C PRO A 11 1.98 5.05 15.24
N SER A 12 2.99 5.33 16.08
CA SER A 12 2.96 6.47 17.01
C SER A 12 3.39 7.79 16.35
N ASP A 13 3.97 7.75 15.15
CA ASP A 13 4.36 8.93 14.36
C ASP A 13 3.98 8.73 12.87
N PRO A 14 2.68 8.61 12.54
CA PRO A 14 2.20 8.37 11.17
C PRO A 14 2.47 9.55 10.22
N GLU A 15 2.78 10.73 10.78
CA GLU A 15 3.09 11.95 10.04
C GLU A 15 4.59 12.19 9.89
N PHE A 16 5.44 11.25 10.33
CA PHE A 16 6.91 11.38 10.29
C PHE A 16 7.40 12.71 10.86
N THR A 17 6.84 13.12 12.01
CA THR A 17 7.19 14.37 12.69
C THR A 17 8.66 14.40 13.10
N LYS A 18 9.30 13.24 13.24
CA LYS A 18 10.74 13.08 13.43
C LYS A 18 11.60 13.79 12.38
N PHE A 19 11.08 14.03 11.17
CA PHE A 19 11.75 14.82 10.14
C PHE A 19 11.50 16.33 10.27
N GLY A 20 10.63 16.75 11.19
CA GLY A 20 10.15 18.14 11.30
C GLY A 20 11.26 19.17 11.50
N GLY A 21 12.31 18.82 12.25
CA GLY A 21 13.45 19.67 12.57
C GLY A 21 14.63 19.55 11.61
N LEU A 22 14.57 18.67 10.59
CA LEU A 22 15.69 18.47 9.68
C LEU A 22 15.71 19.55 8.59
N GLU A 23 16.91 20.08 8.34
CA GLU A 23 17.23 20.94 7.21
C GLU A 23 18.44 20.34 6.49
N LEU A 24 18.20 19.75 5.32
CA LEU A 24 19.15 18.92 4.60
C LEU A 24 19.56 19.58 3.29
N THR A 25 20.79 19.33 2.85
CA THR A 25 21.31 19.73 1.53
C THR A 25 20.99 18.69 0.46
N GLY A 26 20.95 17.42 0.83
CA GLY A 26 20.59 16.26 0.01
C GLY A 26 20.24 15.09 0.89
N ALA A 27 19.71 14.02 0.32
CA ALA A 27 19.42 12.78 1.03
C ALA A 27 19.77 11.55 0.18
N PHE A 28 20.12 10.47 0.86
CA PHE A 28 20.24 9.13 0.32
C PHE A 28 19.29 8.23 1.10
N VAL A 29 18.45 7.49 0.40
CA VAL A 29 17.51 6.52 0.97
C VAL A 29 17.85 5.15 0.44
N ASP A 30 18.30 4.29 1.32
CA ASP A 30 18.58 2.89 0.98
C ASP A 30 17.31 2.06 1.16
N GLU A 31 17.08 1.13 0.25
CA GLU A 31 15.89 0.26 0.24
C GLU A 31 14.57 1.05 0.33
N SER A 32 14.42 2.09 -0.52
CA SER A 32 13.26 2.98 -0.46
C SER A 32 11.92 2.26 -0.73
N ASN A 33 11.96 1.08 -1.36
CA ASN A 33 10.79 0.20 -1.50
C ASN A 33 10.24 -0.30 -0.15
N GLU A 34 11.04 -0.29 0.92
CA GLU A 34 10.59 -0.63 2.28
C GLU A 34 10.03 0.58 3.04
N CYS A 35 10.22 1.78 2.49
CA CYS A 35 9.69 3.01 3.04
C CYS A 35 8.29 3.30 2.49
N THR A 36 7.49 4.08 3.24
CA THR A 36 6.24 4.59 2.68
C THR A 36 6.51 5.76 1.72
N GLU A 37 5.70 5.90 0.68
CA GLU A 37 5.77 7.05 -0.24
C GLU A 37 5.69 8.38 0.50
N LYS A 38 4.84 8.46 1.53
CA LYS A 38 4.71 9.62 2.40
C LYS A 38 6.01 10.01 3.08
N ALA A 39 6.80 9.03 3.55
CA ALA A 39 8.09 9.30 4.18
C ALA A 39 9.07 9.95 3.19
N ILE A 40 9.14 9.44 1.97
CA ILE A 40 9.96 9.99 0.89
C ILE A 40 9.54 11.43 0.55
N ASP A 41 8.24 11.68 0.43
CA ASP A 41 7.71 13.01 0.11
C ASP A 41 7.99 14.04 1.22
N ILE A 42 7.89 13.62 2.47
CA ILE A 42 8.20 14.50 3.60
C ILE A 42 9.70 14.79 3.65
N LEU A 43 10.55 13.77 3.48
CA LEU A 43 12.00 13.92 3.43
C LEU A 43 12.42 14.88 2.31
N SER A 44 11.87 14.72 1.11
CA SER A 44 12.18 15.57 -0.06
C SER A 44 11.91 17.05 0.20
N LYS A 45 10.86 17.37 0.97
CA LYS A 45 10.54 18.75 1.38
C LYS A 45 11.52 19.34 2.40
N ARG A 46 12.41 18.53 2.98
CA ARG A 46 13.45 18.98 3.93
C ARG A 46 14.78 19.32 3.24
N ILE A 47 14.93 19.03 1.96
CA ILE A 47 16.14 19.30 1.20
C ILE A 47 16.13 20.72 0.67
N ARG A 48 16.55 21.66 1.52
CA ARG A 48 16.54 23.08 1.25
C ARG A 48 17.66 23.86 1.93
N HIS A 49 18.49 23.17 2.73
CA HIS A 49 19.53 23.82 3.52
C HIS A 49 20.74 24.20 2.65
N MET A 50 21.10 25.47 2.66
CA MET A 50 22.30 26.03 2.00
C MET A 50 22.43 25.75 0.49
N ASN A 51 21.42 25.15 -0.15
CA ASN A 51 21.49 24.81 -1.57
C ASN A 51 21.71 26.04 -2.43
N LYS A 52 21.00 27.16 -2.13
CA LYS A 52 21.16 28.42 -2.85
C LYS A 52 22.53 29.07 -2.61
N GLU A 53 23.02 29.03 -1.38
CA GLU A 53 24.28 29.65 -0.97
C GLU A 53 25.47 29.00 -1.69
N TYR A 54 25.45 27.67 -1.81
CA TYR A 54 26.54 26.90 -2.44
C TYR A 54 26.24 26.48 -3.87
N ASN A 55 25.14 26.98 -4.46
CA ASN A 55 24.71 26.63 -5.81
C ASN A 55 24.58 25.11 -6.02
N LEU A 56 23.99 24.41 -5.04
CA LEU A 56 23.77 22.97 -5.06
C LEU A 56 22.38 22.65 -5.56
N ILE A 57 22.26 21.61 -6.36
CA ILE A 57 20.96 21.08 -6.79
C ILE A 57 20.44 20.17 -5.67
N PRO A 58 19.24 20.46 -5.09
CA PRO A 58 18.60 19.55 -4.16
C PRO A 58 18.40 18.18 -4.80
N LYS A 59 18.89 17.12 -4.15
CA LYS A 59 18.78 15.75 -4.67
C LYS A 59 18.37 14.78 -3.58
N VAL A 60 17.51 13.85 -3.95
CA VAL A 60 17.29 12.58 -3.25
C VAL A 60 17.84 11.49 -4.15
N LEU A 61 18.71 10.65 -3.62
CA LEU A 61 19.14 9.41 -4.26
C LEU A 61 18.45 8.28 -3.52
N GLU A 62 17.79 7.41 -4.27
CA GLU A 62 17.10 6.24 -3.74
C GLU A 62 17.70 4.98 -4.34
N THR A 63 17.95 3.97 -3.50
CA THR A 63 18.21 2.61 -3.97
C THR A 63 17.01 1.73 -3.61
N PHE A 64 16.66 0.80 -4.47
CA PHE A 64 15.55 -0.11 -4.23
C PHE A 64 15.64 -1.37 -5.09
N ASN A 65 15.10 -2.43 -4.56
CA ASN A 65 14.88 -3.66 -5.29
C ASN A 65 13.53 -3.61 -6.03
N PRO A 66 13.37 -4.36 -7.14
CA PRO A 66 12.09 -4.48 -7.82
C PRO A 66 10.94 -4.82 -6.87
N SER A 67 9.95 -3.95 -6.81
CA SER A 67 8.76 -4.10 -5.98
C SER A 67 7.60 -3.34 -6.62
N LYS A 68 6.37 -3.86 -6.56
CA LYS A 68 5.17 -3.20 -7.10
C LYS A 68 4.52 -2.26 -6.08
N ASP A 69 5.31 -1.37 -5.52
CA ASP A 69 4.91 -0.29 -4.62
C ASP A 69 5.12 1.08 -5.27
N HIS A 70 5.33 2.15 -4.47
CA HIS A 70 5.54 3.49 -4.98
C HIS A 70 6.72 3.63 -5.95
N VAL A 71 7.80 2.83 -5.81
CA VAL A 71 8.96 2.89 -6.71
C VAL A 71 8.62 2.41 -8.12
N TYR A 72 7.71 1.42 -8.25
CA TYR A 72 7.19 0.97 -9.53
C TYR A 72 6.43 2.09 -10.25
N TRP A 73 5.48 2.71 -9.55
CA TRP A 73 4.59 3.71 -10.13
C TRP A 73 5.26 5.05 -10.37
N ARG A 74 6.20 5.43 -9.51
CA ARG A 74 6.92 6.70 -9.59
C ARG A 74 8.05 6.69 -10.60
N TYR A 75 8.75 5.56 -10.74
CA TYR A 75 9.98 5.49 -11.52
C TYR A 75 9.93 4.45 -12.65
N HIS A 76 9.73 3.16 -12.34
CA HIS A 76 9.89 2.08 -13.31
C HIS A 76 8.85 2.15 -14.43
N LYS A 77 7.57 2.21 -14.13
CA LYS A 77 6.50 2.27 -15.14
C LYS A 77 6.58 3.51 -16.01
N PRO A 78 6.72 4.74 -15.47
CA PRO A 78 6.89 5.93 -16.28
C PRO A 78 8.14 5.90 -17.18
N GLU A 79 9.26 5.36 -16.70
CA GLU A 79 10.47 5.18 -17.52
C GLU A 79 10.19 4.23 -18.68
N LYS A 80 9.58 3.09 -18.43
CA LYS A 80 9.21 2.08 -19.44
C LYS A 80 8.26 2.65 -20.51
N GLU A 81 7.35 3.53 -20.10
CA GLU A 81 6.37 4.20 -20.98
C GLU A 81 6.91 5.48 -21.62
N GLY A 82 8.11 5.94 -21.28
CA GLY A 82 8.69 7.18 -21.77
C GLY A 82 7.99 8.45 -21.25
N THR A 83 7.33 8.34 -20.09
CA THR A 83 6.56 9.42 -19.45
C THR A 83 7.19 9.92 -18.16
N LEU A 84 8.41 9.44 -17.82
CA LEU A 84 9.11 9.87 -16.62
C LEU A 84 9.33 11.38 -16.64
N GLN A 85 8.98 12.06 -15.54
CA GLN A 85 9.17 13.50 -15.42
C GLN A 85 10.66 13.86 -15.45
N ILE A 86 10.98 15.01 -16.01
CA ILE A 86 12.37 15.46 -16.26
C ILE A 86 13.19 15.63 -14.97
N GLU A 87 12.53 15.82 -13.84
CA GLU A 87 13.14 15.93 -12.51
C GLU A 87 13.65 14.59 -11.98
N TYR A 88 13.22 13.48 -12.58
CA TYR A 88 13.59 12.13 -12.17
C TYR A 88 14.57 11.50 -13.15
N ALA A 89 15.43 10.66 -12.63
CA ALA A 89 16.26 9.76 -13.41
C ALA A 89 16.17 8.36 -12.80
N PHE A 90 15.86 7.36 -13.62
CA PHE A 90 15.85 5.97 -13.23
C PHE A 90 17.05 5.24 -13.86
N ILE A 91 17.87 4.62 -13.01
CA ILE A 91 19.06 3.89 -13.45
C ILE A 91 18.89 2.44 -13.02
N ARG A 92 18.74 1.56 -13.99
CA ARG A 92 18.73 0.13 -13.74
C ARG A 92 20.16 -0.36 -13.54
N ALA A 93 20.41 -1.06 -12.45
CA ALA A 93 21.66 -1.72 -12.14
C ALA A 93 21.39 -3.17 -11.76
N LEU A 94 22.12 -4.10 -12.37
CA LEU A 94 22.03 -5.52 -12.09
C LEU A 94 23.26 -5.99 -11.32
N VAL A 95 23.14 -7.09 -10.62
CA VAL A 95 24.28 -7.71 -9.93
C VAL A 95 25.44 -7.98 -10.89
N THR A 96 25.15 -8.31 -12.14
CA THR A 96 26.14 -8.58 -13.20
C THR A 96 26.85 -7.33 -13.73
N ASP A 97 26.35 -6.14 -13.41
CA ASP A 97 27.00 -4.87 -13.80
C ASP A 97 28.14 -4.49 -12.85
N ASN A 98 28.22 -5.13 -11.69
CA ASN A 98 29.30 -4.96 -10.75
C ASN A 98 30.47 -5.89 -11.11
N PRO A 99 31.63 -5.37 -11.58
CA PRO A 99 32.77 -6.19 -11.94
C PRO A 99 33.47 -6.88 -10.76
N ASP A 100 33.24 -6.38 -9.54
CA ASP A 100 33.86 -6.86 -8.32
C ASP A 100 32.94 -7.82 -7.53
N VAL A 101 31.79 -8.21 -8.10
CA VAL A 101 30.87 -9.12 -7.41
C VAL A 101 31.47 -10.52 -7.29
N ASP A 102 31.32 -11.14 -6.13
CA ASP A 102 31.75 -12.51 -5.90
C ASP A 102 30.94 -13.49 -6.80
N PRO A 103 31.61 -14.30 -7.65
CA PRO A 103 30.93 -15.29 -8.48
C PRO A 103 30.09 -16.30 -7.68
N GLU A 104 30.44 -16.57 -6.43
CA GLU A 104 29.66 -17.48 -5.57
C GLU A 104 28.34 -16.82 -5.14
N TYR A 105 28.33 -15.51 -4.90
CA TYR A 105 27.09 -14.76 -4.64
C TYR A 105 26.13 -14.81 -5.84
N ILE A 106 26.66 -14.68 -7.06
CA ILE A 106 25.85 -14.83 -8.28
C ILE A 106 25.21 -16.21 -8.35
N LYS A 107 25.97 -17.27 -8.06
CA LYS A 107 25.43 -18.63 -8.04
C LYS A 107 24.34 -18.81 -6.98
N GLN A 108 24.52 -18.25 -5.78
CA GLN A 108 23.53 -18.30 -4.72
C GLN A 108 22.23 -17.63 -5.15
N LEU A 109 22.28 -16.46 -5.79
CA LEU A 109 21.10 -15.80 -6.34
C LEU A 109 20.38 -16.65 -7.39
N GLN A 110 21.13 -17.34 -8.25
CA GLN A 110 20.57 -18.24 -9.28
C GLN A 110 20.01 -19.56 -8.74
N MET A 111 20.33 -19.91 -7.49
CA MET A 111 19.77 -21.08 -6.80
C MET A 111 18.51 -20.77 -6.00
N GLY A 112 18.09 -19.51 -5.94
CA GLY A 112 16.86 -19.08 -5.28
C GLY A 112 15.59 -19.59 -5.97
N ASP A 113 14.44 -19.31 -5.37
CA ASP A 113 13.15 -19.51 -6.05
C ASP A 113 13.03 -18.56 -7.27
N LYS A 114 12.08 -18.86 -8.15
CA LYS A 114 11.92 -18.14 -9.40
C LYS A 114 11.64 -16.65 -9.18
N ALA A 115 10.86 -16.27 -8.14
CA ALA A 115 10.58 -14.89 -7.81
C ALA A 115 11.85 -14.13 -7.38
N THR A 116 12.66 -14.78 -6.53
CA THR A 116 13.97 -14.26 -6.10
C THR A 116 14.91 -14.02 -7.28
N ILE A 117 15.01 -14.98 -8.21
CA ILE A 117 15.84 -14.86 -9.41
C ILE A 117 15.36 -13.69 -10.28
N GLU A 118 14.06 -13.62 -10.57
CA GLU A 118 13.50 -12.55 -11.40
C GLU A 118 13.72 -11.17 -10.78
N ARG A 119 13.48 -11.02 -9.49
CA ARG A 119 13.62 -9.74 -8.80
C ARG A 119 15.08 -9.33 -8.64
N TYR A 120 15.89 -10.13 -8.02
CA TYR A 120 17.22 -9.72 -7.58
C TYR A 120 18.33 -10.01 -8.60
N PHE A 121 18.15 -11.01 -9.46
CA PHE A 121 19.14 -11.29 -10.50
C PHE A 121 18.82 -10.62 -11.83
N HIS A 122 17.54 -10.69 -12.27
CA HIS A 122 17.11 -10.06 -13.52
C HIS A 122 16.60 -8.63 -13.35
N GLY A 123 16.40 -8.15 -12.13
CA GLY A 123 15.86 -6.81 -11.86
C GLY A 123 14.49 -6.60 -12.49
N ASN A 124 13.66 -7.65 -12.49
CA ASN A 124 12.35 -7.63 -13.11
C ASN A 124 11.30 -7.10 -12.13
N PHE A 125 10.68 -5.97 -12.46
CA PHE A 125 9.60 -5.35 -11.70
C PHE A 125 8.23 -5.95 -12.02
N ASP A 126 8.07 -6.53 -13.19
CA ASP A 126 6.78 -7.06 -13.65
C ASP A 126 6.58 -8.52 -13.20
N TYR A 127 7.60 -9.12 -12.56
CA TYR A 127 7.49 -10.45 -12.02
C TYR A 127 6.81 -10.43 -10.64
N ASP A 128 5.65 -11.04 -10.57
CA ASP A 128 4.83 -11.13 -9.37
C ASP A 128 4.34 -12.56 -9.21
N ASP A 129 5.22 -13.42 -8.68
CA ASP A 129 4.92 -14.82 -8.36
C ASP A 129 4.93 -15.01 -6.83
N ASP A 130 4.32 -14.07 -6.13
CA ASP A 130 4.07 -14.20 -4.71
C ASP A 130 2.77 -15.01 -4.53
N ASP A 131 2.93 -16.32 -4.35
CA ASP A 131 1.81 -17.25 -4.07
C ASP A 131 0.96 -16.82 -2.85
N SER A 132 1.45 -15.89 -2.04
CA SER A 132 0.71 -15.33 -0.90
C SER A 132 -0.25 -14.21 -1.30
N LYS A 133 -0.13 -13.64 -2.50
CA LYS A 133 -1.03 -12.61 -2.98
C LYS A 133 -2.29 -13.23 -3.59
N LEU A 134 -3.43 -12.88 -3.04
CA LEU A 134 -4.73 -13.27 -3.59
C LEU A 134 -4.99 -12.64 -4.97
N MET A 135 -4.42 -11.47 -5.24
CA MET A 135 -4.64 -10.72 -6.48
C MET A 135 -3.49 -9.74 -6.72
N ASP A 136 -3.08 -9.58 -7.97
CA ASP A 136 -2.12 -8.55 -8.36
C ASP A 136 -2.77 -7.15 -8.36
N TYR A 137 -1.94 -6.11 -8.26
CA TYR A 137 -2.43 -4.74 -8.13
C TYR A 137 -3.22 -4.26 -9.35
N ASP A 138 -2.81 -4.65 -10.56
CA ASP A 138 -3.51 -4.26 -11.80
C ASP A 138 -4.91 -4.89 -11.84
N SER A 139 -5.05 -6.13 -11.41
CA SER A 139 -6.34 -6.79 -11.24
C SER A 139 -7.21 -6.10 -10.19
N ILE A 140 -6.62 -5.64 -9.08
CA ILE A 140 -7.36 -4.83 -8.08
C ILE A 140 -7.86 -3.54 -8.71
N CYS A 141 -7.02 -2.80 -9.43
CA CYS A 141 -7.42 -1.57 -10.11
C CYS A 141 -8.52 -1.83 -11.15
N ALA A 142 -8.42 -2.91 -11.93
CA ALA A 142 -9.42 -3.28 -12.91
C ALA A 142 -10.81 -3.55 -12.29
N VAL A 143 -10.86 -4.05 -11.04
CA VAL A 143 -12.14 -4.21 -10.30
C VAL A 143 -12.85 -2.87 -10.12
N PHE A 144 -12.12 -1.80 -9.83
CA PHE A 144 -12.71 -0.46 -9.65
C PHE A 144 -13.11 0.21 -10.97
N GLU A 145 -12.51 -0.19 -12.08
CA GLU A 145 -12.80 0.35 -13.42
C GLU A 145 -13.91 -0.41 -14.14
N ASN A 146 -14.22 -1.64 -13.71
CA ASN A 146 -15.22 -2.50 -14.34
C ASN A 146 -16.65 -1.95 -14.13
N LYS A 147 -17.24 -1.43 -15.20
CA LYS A 147 -18.61 -0.88 -15.21
C LYS A 147 -19.66 -1.87 -15.78
N GLU A 148 -19.22 -3.03 -16.22
CA GLU A 148 -20.10 -4.00 -16.91
C GLU A 148 -20.72 -5.05 -15.97
N ILE A 149 -20.56 -4.88 -14.64
CA ILE A 149 -21.17 -5.78 -13.67
C ILE A 149 -22.67 -5.51 -13.62
N PRO A 150 -23.53 -6.49 -13.96
CA PRO A 150 -24.98 -6.30 -13.93
C PRO A 150 -25.47 -6.09 -12.50
N GLU A 151 -26.55 -5.33 -12.38
CA GLU A 151 -27.28 -5.23 -11.12
C GLU A 151 -27.89 -6.59 -10.76
N GLY A 152 -27.99 -6.86 -9.47
CA GLY A 152 -28.49 -8.10 -8.94
C GLY A 152 -29.15 -7.94 -7.59
N GLU A 153 -29.39 -9.07 -6.93
CA GLU A 153 -29.94 -9.09 -5.57
C GLU A 153 -29.02 -8.32 -4.60
N GLY A 154 -29.66 -7.59 -3.66
CA GLY A 154 -28.99 -6.77 -2.67
C GLY A 154 -28.47 -7.60 -1.49
N TYR A 155 -27.23 -7.38 -1.10
CA TYR A 155 -26.60 -7.99 0.07
C TYR A 155 -25.84 -6.95 0.88
N ILE A 156 -25.67 -7.23 2.18
CA ILE A 156 -24.76 -6.51 3.04
C ILE A 156 -23.73 -7.50 3.58
N SER A 157 -22.44 -7.16 3.50
CA SER A 157 -21.37 -7.86 4.21
C SER A 157 -20.72 -6.93 5.23
N VAL A 158 -20.49 -7.46 6.42
CA VAL A 158 -19.93 -6.70 7.55
C VAL A 158 -18.74 -7.45 8.14
N ASP A 159 -17.61 -6.75 8.21
CA ASP A 159 -16.44 -7.16 8.99
C ASP A 159 -16.38 -6.29 10.24
N ILE A 160 -16.45 -6.91 11.42
CA ILE A 160 -16.57 -6.22 12.69
C ILE A 160 -15.22 -6.16 13.41
N ALA A 161 -14.65 -4.96 13.48
CA ALA A 161 -13.48 -4.70 14.30
C ALA A 161 -13.84 -4.43 15.78
N ARG A 162 -13.02 -4.96 16.69
CA ARG A 162 -13.10 -4.66 18.13
C ARG A 162 -12.17 -3.49 18.48
N PHE A 163 -12.32 -2.98 19.70
CA PHE A 163 -11.45 -1.98 20.32
C PHE A 163 -9.96 -2.20 20.01
N GLY A 164 -9.50 -1.68 18.88
CA GLY A 164 -8.15 -1.82 18.34
C GLY A 164 -7.84 -0.73 17.33
N LYS A 165 -6.93 -1.03 16.41
CA LYS A 165 -6.55 -0.15 15.31
C LYS A 165 -7.41 -0.36 14.06
N ASP A 166 -8.19 -1.45 14.03
CA ASP A 166 -8.99 -1.85 12.87
C ASP A 166 -10.36 -1.18 12.93
N ALA A 167 -10.94 -0.90 11.77
CA ALA A 167 -12.24 -0.30 11.61
C ALA A 167 -13.28 -1.35 11.20
N THR A 168 -14.51 -1.22 11.70
CA THR A 168 -15.63 -2.01 11.18
C THR A 168 -16.01 -1.52 9.79
N THR A 169 -16.15 -2.44 8.83
CA THR A 169 -16.53 -2.11 7.46
C THR A 169 -17.88 -2.73 7.11
N ILE A 170 -18.74 -1.94 6.44
CA ILE A 170 -20.05 -2.36 5.95
C ILE A 170 -20.08 -2.13 4.44
N PHE A 171 -20.19 -3.20 3.65
CA PHE A 171 -20.36 -3.10 2.21
C PHE A 171 -21.78 -3.45 1.80
N VAL A 172 -22.36 -2.62 0.95
CA VAL A 172 -23.64 -2.87 0.31
C VAL A 172 -23.41 -3.31 -1.14
N TRP A 173 -23.98 -4.42 -1.52
CA TRP A 173 -23.81 -5.04 -2.82
C TRP A 173 -25.12 -5.04 -3.62
N SER A 174 -24.99 -4.88 -4.92
CA SER A 174 -26.03 -5.24 -5.91
C SER A 174 -25.45 -6.31 -6.83
N GLY A 175 -25.86 -7.56 -6.63
CA GLY A 175 -25.16 -8.70 -7.21
C GLY A 175 -23.69 -8.73 -6.75
N TRP A 176 -22.76 -8.67 -7.70
CA TRP A 176 -21.31 -8.65 -7.45
C TRP A 176 -20.69 -7.24 -7.44
N ARG A 177 -21.51 -6.20 -7.44
CA ARG A 177 -21.06 -4.82 -7.44
C ARG A 177 -21.23 -4.19 -6.07
N VAL A 178 -20.18 -3.64 -5.50
CA VAL A 178 -20.27 -2.76 -4.32
C VAL A 178 -20.88 -1.43 -4.73
N ILE A 179 -22.01 -1.08 -4.13
CA ILE A 179 -22.73 0.18 -4.40
C ILE A 179 -22.60 1.20 -3.28
N HIS A 180 -22.19 0.74 -2.09
CA HIS A 180 -21.91 1.62 -0.94
C HIS A 180 -20.91 0.94 0.00
N ALA A 181 -20.06 1.75 0.62
CA ALA A 181 -19.16 1.35 1.68
C ALA A 181 -19.26 2.34 2.84
N ASP A 182 -19.34 1.82 4.06
CA ASP A 182 -19.32 2.60 5.30
C ASP A 182 -18.21 2.06 6.21
N VAL A 183 -17.49 2.95 6.88
CA VAL A 183 -16.37 2.62 7.75
C VAL A 183 -16.61 3.25 9.12
N ILE A 184 -16.56 2.42 10.16
CA ILE A 184 -16.75 2.85 11.55
C ILE A 184 -15.43 2.65 12.30
N ASP A 185 -14.68 3.72 12.49
CA ASP A 185 -13.37 3.66 13.15
C ASP A 185 -13.42 3.19 14.60
N LYS A 186 -14.45 3.61 15.33
CA LYS A 186 -14.70 3.21 16.72
C LYS A 186 -16.20 3.22 17.02
N GLY A 187 -16.71 2.07 17.42
CA GLY A 187 -18.13 1.93 17.78
C GLY A 187 -18.36 0.86 18.83
N SER A 188 -19.44 1.01 19.62
CA SER A 188 -19.94 -0.07 20.41
C SER A 188 -20.67 -1.08 19.53
N THR A 189 -20.79 -2.34 19.98
CA THR A 189 -21.58 -3.37 19.28
C THR A 189 -23.02 -2.93 19.02
N THR A 190 -23.62 -2.20 19.95
CA THR A 190 -24.97 -1.62 19.81
C THR A 190 -25.03 -0.60 18.67
N MET A 191 -24.06 0.31 18.59
CA MET A 191 -24.01 1.33 17.54
C MET A 191 -23.76 0.68 16.16
N THR A 192 -22.92 -0.36 16.13
CA THR A 192 -22.67 -1.12 14.89
C THR A 192 -23.94 -1.86 14.45
N ALA A 193 -24.64 -2.55 15.35
CA ALA A 193 -25.89 -3.22 15.03
C ALA A 193 -26.95 -2.24 14.48
N GLN A 194 -27.11 -1.09 15.13
CA GLN A 194 -28.04 -0.05 14.68
C GLN A 194 -27.65 0.45 13.27
N ARG A 195 -26.37 0.67 13.02
CA ARG A 195 -25.89 1.14 11.71
C ARG A 195 -26.14 0.12 10.59
N ILE A 196 -26.00 -1.17 10.88
CA ILE A 196 -26.31 -2.24 9.94
C ILE A 196 -27.80 -2.23 9.61
N VAL A 197 -28.68 -2.12 10.61
CA VAL A 197 -30.14 -2.07 10.41
C VAL A 197 -30.52 -0.84 9.58
N GLU A 198 -30.04 0.36 9.94
CA GLU A 198 -30.29 1.60 9.18
C GLU A 198 -29.83 1.48 7.72
N THR A 199 -28.69 0.80 7.49
CA THR A 199 -28.17 0.56 6.14
C THR A 199 -29.07 -0.42 5.38
N ALA A 200 -29.48 -1.51 6.01
CA ALA A 200 -30.38 -2.48 5.40
C ALA A 200 -31.73 -1.85 5.01
N GLU A 201 -32.32 -1.04 5.89
CA GLU A 201 -33.56 -0.31 5.61
C GLU A 201 -33.39 0.69 4.46
N ARG A 202 -32.29 1.47 4.47
CA ARG A 202 -31.99 2.47 3.43
C ARG A 202 -31.93 1.87 2.03
N TYR A 203 -31.33 0.69 1.90
CA TYR A 203 -31.12 0.01 0.62
C TYR A 203 -32.20 -1.06 0.32
N GLY A 204 -33.17 -1.25 1.22
CA GLY A 204 -34.26 -2.23 1.04
C GLY A 204 -33.74 -3.68 1.07
N ILE A 205 -32.72 -3.96 1.83
CA ILE A 205 -32.09 -5.28 1.89
C ILE A 205 -32.73 -6.10 3.03
N PRO A 206 -33.28 -7.29 2.74
CA PRO A 206 -33.86 -8.13 3.77
C PRO A 206 -32.78 -8.68 4.72
N SER A 207 -33.16 -8.93 5.98
CA SER A 207 -32.26 -9.41 7.01
C SER A 207 -31.53 -10.72 6.65
N ASN A 208 -32.15 -11.57 5.85
CA ASN A 208 -31.55 -12.83 5.38
C ASN A 208 -30.35 -12.60 4.42
N ASN A 209 -30.22 -11.39 3.87
CA ASN A 209 -29.16 -11.01 2.97
C ASN A 209 -28.08 -10.17 3.68
N VAL A 210 -28.11 -10.11 5.01
CA VAL A 210 -27.08 -9.46 5.82
C VAL A 210 -26.14 -10.55 6.35
N ILE A 211 -24.89 -10.46 5.94
CA ILE A 211 -23.82 -11.41 6.29
C ILE A 211 -22.85 -10.71 7.22
N ILE A 212 -22.65 -11.26 8.41
CA ILE A 212 -21.77 -10.70 9.44
C ILE A 212 -20.74 -11.77 9.79
N ASP A 213 -19.46 -11.38 9.83
CA ASP A 213 -18.42 -12.25 10.35
C ASP A 213 -18.62 -12.42 11.87
N GLU A 214 -18.94 -13.65 12.29
CA GLU A 214 -19.18 -13.99 13.69
C GLU A 214 -17.89 -14.24 14.48
N ASP A 215 -16.74 -14.37 13.83
CA ASP A 215 -15.49 -14.65 14.54
C ASP A 215 -15.12 -13.49 15.48
N GLY A 216 -15.03 -13.82 16.78
CA GLY A 216 -14.69 -12.88 17.84
C GLY A 216 -15.86 -12.00 18.31
N VAL A 217 -15.96 -10.77 17.86
CA VAL A 217 -16.94 -9.77 18.38
C VAL A 217 -18.25 -9.77 17.61
N GLY A 218 -18.21 -10.30 16.40
CA GLY A 218 -19.36 -10.36 15.50
C GLY A 218 -20.58 -11.05 16.15
N GLY A 219 -20.34 -12.08 16.98
CA GLY A 219 -21.38 -12.77 17.72
C GLY A 219 -22.25 -11.85 18.57
N GLY A 220 -21.66 -10.86 19.25
CA GLY A 220 -22.41 -9.90 20.06
C GLY A 220 -23.32 -8.96 19.25
N VAL A 221 -22.97 -8.65 18.02
CA VAL A 221 -23.80 -7.85 17.10
C VAL A 221 -24.92 -8.70 16.51
N VAL A 222 -24.61 -9.93 16.13
CA VAL A 222 -25.61 -10.90 15.61
C VAL A 222 -26.68 -11.19 16.64
N ASP A 223 -26.31 -11.39 17.92
CA ASP A 223 -27.27 -11.62 19.00
C ASP A 223 -28.24 -10.42 19.19
N MET A 224 -27.73 -9.19 19.04
CA MET A 224 -28.56 -7.98 19.11
C MET A 224 -29.51 -7.84 17.92
N MET A 225 -29.11 -8.35 16.75
CA MET A 225 -29.97 -8.28 15.56
C MET A 225 -31.01 -9.40 15.49
N ARG A 226 -30.84 -10.47 16.27
CA ARG A 226 -31.81 -11.58 16.36
C ARG A 226 -32.93 -11.31 17.35
N THR A 227 -32.82 -10.26 18.19
CA THR A 227 -33.84 -9.84 19.17
C THR A 227 -34.74 -8.76 18.58
#